data_afc3e418cbad9d452600da585e90af70
#
_entry.id   afc3e418cbad9d452600da585e90af70
#
_cell.length_a   1.000
_cell.length_b   1.000
_cell.length_c   1.000
_cell.angle_alpha   90.00
_cell.angle_beta   90.00
_cell.angle_gamma   90.00
#
_symmetry.space_group_name_H-M   'P 1'
#
loop_
_entity.id
_entity.type
_entity.pdbx_description
1 polymer ?
#
loop_
_entity_poly.entity_id
_entity_poly.type
_entity_poly.pdbx_seq_one_letter_code
_entity_poly.pdbx_strand_id
1 'polypeptide(L)'
;MLRTDGGSRGNPGPAGAGFVIECDGVIVCRGGRFLGSQTNNVAEYEALVWGLENVASLGYAEVTVYADSELLVKQVNGAYRVKNEGLKPLFKRASVLLKGFSRARVEHVRREQNAEADAMANEAMDARDTVGEPVCEPGGSTEQGSLF
;
A
#
# COMPACT_ATOMS: atom_id res chain seq x y z
N MET A 1 -4.06 -4.50 -9.93
CA MET A 1 -3.56 -3.13 -9.78
C MET A 1 -3.68 -2.68 -8.33
N LEU A 2 -2.61 -2.19 -7.77
CA LEU A 2 -2.57 -1.69 -6.40
C LEU A 2 -2.14 -0.23 -6.42
N ARG A 3 -2.90 0.65 -5.79
CA ARG A 3 -2.51 2.05 -5.56
C ARG A 3 -2.24 2.22 -4.08
N THR A 4 -1.14 2.88 -3.74
CA THR A 4 -0.75 3.10 -2.35
C THR A 4 -0.41 4.56 -2.12
N ASP A 5 -0.70 5.05 -0.93
CA ASP A 5 -0.33 6.39 -0.50
C ASP A 5 -0.13 6.40 1.01
N GLY A 6 0.85 7.16 1.46
CA GLY A 6 1.10 7.36 2.88
C GLY A 6 1.56 8.77 3.11
N GLY A 7 1.25 9.30 4.28
CA GLY A 7 1.67 10.65 4.60
C GLY A 7 1.57 10.94 6.07
N SER A 8 2.17 12.05 6.49
CA SER A 8 2.07 12.52 7.86
C SER A 8 1.69 13.99 7.87
N ARG A 9 0.91 14.37 8.87
CA ARG A 9 0.55 15.77 9.12
C ARG A 9 1.59 16.37 10.08
N GLY A 10 2.69 16.83 9.48
CA GLY A 10 3.92 17.12 10.17
C GLY A 10 4.93 16.00 9.87
N ASN A 11 6.22 16.26 9.93
CA ASN A 11 7.22 15.26 9.53
C ASN A 11 8.34 15.18 10.58
N PRO A 12 8.19 14.37 11.65
CA PRO A 12 7.11 13.43 11.89
C PRO A 12 5.84 14.07 12.44
N GLY A 13 4.77 13.30 12.39
CA GLY A 13 3.47 13.72 12.92
C GLY A 13 2.44 12.62 12.74
N PRO A 14 1.16 12.89 13.05
CA PRO A 14 0.11 11.91 12.83
C PRO A 14 0.13 11.43 11.38
N ALA A 15 0.23 10.13 11.19
CA ALA A 15 0.46 9.53 9.89
C ALA A 15 -0.59 8.49 9.54
N GLY A 16 -0.79 8.29 8.25
CA GLY A 16 -1.72 7.29 7.75
C GLY A 16 -1.20 6.63 6.49
N ALA A 17 -1.66 5.40 6.27
CA ALA A 17 -1.37 4.64 5.06
C ALA A 17 -2.69 4.26 4.42
N GLY A 18 -2.74 4.33 3.09
CA GLY A 18 -3.93 3.97 2.34
C GLY A 18 -3.59 3.12 1.13
N PHE A 19 -4.52 2.24 0.76
CA PHE A 19 -4.38 1.45 -0.46
C PHE A 19 -5.73 1.20 -1.10
N VAL A 20 -5.70 0.95 -2.41
CA VAL A 20 -6.86 0.53 -3.19
C VAL A 20 -6.40 -0.56 -4.14
N ILE A 21 -7.11 -1.68 -4.14
CA ILE A 21 -6.85 -2.79 -5.06
C ILE A 21 -7.96 -2.83 -6.09
N GLU A 22 -7.58 -2.78 -7.38
CA GLU A 22 -8.51 -2.91 -8.50
C GLU A 22 -8.18 -4.14 -9.32
N CYS A 23 -9.22 -4.80 -9.80
CA CYS A 23 -9.10 -5.90 -10.75
C CYS A 23 -10.09 -5.64 -11.88
N ASP A 24 -9.57 -5.53 -13.11
CA ASP A 24 -10.39 -5.27 -14.31
C ASP A 24 -11.31 -4.04 -14.13
N GLY A 25 -10.76 -2.97 -13.55
CA GLY A 25 -11.48 -1.71 -13.37
C GLY A 25 -12.44 -1.68 -12.20
N VAL A 26 -12.50 -2.76 -11.42
CA VAL A 26 -13.40 -2.85 -10.25
C VAL A 26 -12.55 -2.84 -8.98
N ILE A 27 -12.92 -1.98 -8.03
CA ILE A 27 -12.29 -1.96 -6.72
C ILE A 27 -12.73 -3.20 -5.96
N VAL A 28 -11.77 -4.05 -5.57
CA VAL A 28 -12.06 -5.29 -4.85
C VAL A 28 -11.67 -5.20 -3.38
N CYS A 29 -10.85 -4.22 -3.02
CA CYS A 29 -10.44 -4.02 -1.62
C CYS A 29 -9.84 -2.64 -1.47
N ARG A 30 -10.04 -2.01 -0.33
CA ARG A 30 -9.42 -0.73 0.00
C ARG A 30 -9.32 -0.58 1.50
N GLY A 31 -8.36 0.19 1.97
CA GLY A 31 -8.21 0.42 3.39
C GLY A 31 -7.33 1.60 3.71
N GLY A 32 -7.53 2.14 4.90
CA GLY A 32 -6.70 3.17 5.49
C GLY A 32 -6.37 2.77 6.91
N ARG A 33 -5.15 3.05 7.34
CA ARG A 33 -4.67 2.69 8.67
C ARG A 33 -3.96 3.88 9.30
N PHE A 34 -4.34 4.19 10.54
CA PHE A 34 -3.63 5.20 11.31
C PHE A 34 -2.35 4.59 11.88
N LEU A 35 -1.23 5.30 11.70
CA LEU A 35 0.09 4.78 12.07
C LEU A 35 0.67 5.42 13.32
N GLY A 36 -0.08 6.31 13.99
CA GLY A 36 0.48 7.11 15.06
C GLY A 36 1.41 8.17 14.50
N SER A 37 2.44 8.55 15.24
CA SER A 37 3.40 9.56 14.78
C SER A 37 4.51 8.90 13.97
N GLN A 38 4.61 9.24 12.70
CA GLN A 38 5.61 8.69 11.77
C GLN A 38 6.02 9.75 10.77
N THR A 39 7.11 9.49 10.05
CA THR A 39 7.52 10.33 8.94
C THR A 39 6.72 9.99 7.69
N ASN A 40 6.72 10.89 6.70
CA ASN A 40 6.11 10.63 5.40
C ASN A 40 6.65 9.35 4.77
N ASN A 41 7.97 9.19 4.77
CA ASN A 41 8.60 8.05 4.10
C ASN A 41 8.20 6.72 4.75
N VAL A 42 8.13 6.67 6.08
CA VAL A 42 7.66 5.48 6.78
C VAL A 42 6.22 5.18 6.39
N ALA A 43 5.36 6.20 6.38
CA ALA A 43 3.95 6.01 6.03
C ALA A 43 3.78 5.46 4.60
N GLU A 44 4.59 5.95 3.66
CA GLU A 44 4.53 5.48 2.28
C GLU A 44 4.97 4.01 2.16
N TYR A 45 6.01 3.61 2.87
CA TYR A 45 6.44 2.21 2.88
C TYR A 45 5.44 1.31 3.60
N GLU A 46 4.84 1.78 4.69
CA GLU A 46 3.80 1.03 5.39
C GLU A 46 2.60 0.78 4.47
N ALA A 47 2.21 1.78 3.69
CA ALA A 47 1.12 1.62 2.72
C ALA A 47 1.45 0.57 1.67
N LEU A 48 2.68 0.60 1.15
CA LEU A 48 3.12 -0.38 0.15
C LEU A 48 3.11 -1.79 0.72
N VAL A 49 3.70 -1.99 1.89
CA VAL A 49 3.76 -3.31 2.53
C VAL A 49 2.36 -3.83 2.81
N TRP A 50 1.51 -3.01 3.41
CA TRP A 50 0.15 -3.42 3.74
C TRP A 50 -0.68 -3.73 2.50
N GLY A 51 -0.56 -2.90 1.47
CA GLY A 51 -1.24 -3.15 0.20
C GLY A 51 -0.80 -4.45 -0.45
N LEU A 52 0.52 -4.71 -0.49
CA LEU A 52 1.07 -5.93 -1.07
C LEU A 52 0.62 -7.17 -0.30
N GLU A 53 0.56 -7.08 1.03
CA GLU A 53 0.08 -8.18 1.86
C GLU A 53 -1.36 -8.54 1.50
N ASN A 54 -2.20 -7.53 1.26
CA ASN A 54 -3.59 -7.75 0.87
C ASN A 54 -3.71 -8.34 -0.53
N VAL A 55 -2.91 -7.87 -1.49
CA VAL A 55 -2.90 -8.44 -2.85
C VAL A 55 -2.52 -9.92 -2.79
N ALA A 56 -1.49 -10.25 -2.03
CA ALA A 56 -1.04 -11.64 -1.85
C ALA A 56 -2.13 -12.48 -1.19
N SER A 57 -2.77 -11.95 -0.16
CA SER A 57 -3.85 -12.63 0.56
C SER A 57 -5.04 -12.93 -0.34
N LEU A 58 -5.31 -12.08 -1.33
CA LEU A 58 -6.39 -12.31 -2.29
C LEU A 58 -6.03 -13.35 -3.35
N GLY A 59 -4.79 -13.81 -3.38
CA GLY A 59 -4.37 -14.89 -4.27
C GLY A 59 -3.92 -14.45 -5.65
N TYR A 60 -3.73 -13.16 -5.88
CA TYR A 60 -3.25 -12.69 -7.18
C TYR A 60 -1.80 -13.08 -7.41
N ALA A 61 -1.50 -13.57 -8.61
CA ALA A 61 -0.15 -13.98 -8.99
C ALA A 61 0.70 -12.80 -9.49
N GLU A 62 0.05 -11.76 -9.99
CA GLU A 62 0.72 -10.59 -10.58
C GLU A 62 0.18 -9.31 -9.96
N VAL A 63 1.05 -8.31 -9.84
CA VAL A 63 0.64 -7.00 -9.30
C VAL A 63 1.36 -5.89 -10.05
N THR A 64 0.63 -4.83 -10.36
CA THR A 64 1.20 -3.56 -10.77
C THR A 64 0.86 -2.55 -9.68
N VAL A 65 1.89 -1.95 -9.09
CA VAL A 65 1.75 -0.98 -8.01
C VAL A 65 1.93 0.42 -8.58
N TYR A 66 1.03 1.33 -8.21
CA TYR A 66 1.17 2.75 -8.51
C TYR A 66 1.32 3.53 -7.22
N ALA A 67 2.35 4.35 -7.14
CA ALA A 67 2.62 5.20 -5.98
C ALA A 67 3.04 6.58 -6.46
N ASP A 68 2.69 7.61 -5.69
CA ASP A 68 3.05 8.98 -6.06
C ASP A 68 4.34 9.46 -5.42
N SER A 69 5.02 8.62 -4.65
CA SER A 69 6.35 8.90 -4.13
C SER A 69 7.41 8.43 -5.13
N GLU A 70 8.00 9.37 -5.83
CA GLU A 70 9.07 9.05 -6.78
C GLU A 70 10.26 8.40 -6.08
N LEU A 71 10.60 8.87 -4.89
CA LEU A 71 11.71 8.31 -4.11
C LEU A 71 11.46 6.83 -3.80
N LEU A 72 10.29 6.49 -3.28
CA LEU A 72 9.94 5.11 -2.98
C LEU A 72 10.03 4.23 -4.21
N VAL A 73 9.45 4.68 -5.32
CA VAL A 73 9.46 3.92 -6.57
C VAL A 73 10.89 3.64 -7.03
N LYS A 74 11.75 4.66 -6.98
CA LYS A 74 13.15 4.50 -7.39
C LYS A 74 13.93 3.59 -6.44
N GLN A 75 13.62 3.64 -5.15
CA GLN A 75 14.26 2.76 -4.18
C GLN A 75 13.87 1.29 -4.40
N VAL A 76 12.58 1.00 -4.55
CA VAL A 76 12.14 -0.40 -4.71
C VAL A 76 12.53 -0.96 -6.07
N ASN A 77 12.72 -0.12 -7.07
CA ASN A 77 13.19 -0.53 -8.40
C ASN A 77 14.72 -0.62 -8.47
N GLY A 78 15.42 -0.30 -7.40
CA GLY A 78 16.87 -0.44 -7.33
C GLY A 78 17.67 0.73 -7.88
N ALA A 79 17.01 1.81 -8.31
CA ALA A 79 17.70 2.98 -8.85
C ALA A 79 18.35 3.82 -7.74
N TYR A 80 17.75 3.85 -6.55
CA TYR A 80 18.29 4.57 -5.40
C TYR A 80 18.43 3.62 -4.22
N ARG A 81 19.48 3.83 -3.42
CA ARG A 81 19.72 3.04 -2.22
C ARG A 81 18.90 3.58 -1.06
N VAL A 82 18.39 2.67 -0.23
CA VAL A 82 17.76 3.04 1.04
C VAL A 82 18.86 3.18 2.08
N LYS A 83 19.08 4.41 2.55
CA LYS A 83 20.13 4.72 3.53
C LYS A 83 19.60 4.87 4.94
N ASN A 84 18.33 5.23 5.08
CA ASN A 84 17.70 5.47 6.38
C ASN A 84 17.47 4.11 7.08
N GLU A 85 18.03 3.95 8.28
CA GLU A 85 17.95 2.71 9.04
C GLU A 85 16.50 2.37 9.40
N GLY A 86 15.67 3.38 9.66
CA GLY A 86 14.27 3.17 9.99
C GLY A 86 13.43 2.64 8.83
N LEU A 87 13.88 2.87 7.60
CA LEU A 87 13.18 2.39 6.41
C LEU A 87 13.63 1.01 5.95
N LYS A 88 14.83 0.59 6.34
CA LYS A 88 15.41 -0.67 5.85
C LYS A 88 14.54 -1.90 6.11
N PRO A 89 13.96 -2.08 7.30
CA PRO A 89 13.08 -3.24 7.53
C PRO A 89 11.85 -3.23 6.63
N LEU A 90 11.26 -2.06 6.41
CA LEU A 90 10.08 -1.91 5.54
C LEU A 90 10.45 -2.15 4.09
N PHE A 91 11.58 -1.61 3.65
CA PHE A 91 12.09 -1.85 2.30
C PHE A 91 12.33 -3.35 2.06
N LYS A 92 12.95 -4.02 3.03
CA LYS A 92 13.21 -5.45 2.94
C LYS A 92 11.90 -6.23 2.86
N ARG A 93 10.92 -5.88 3.69
CA ARG A 93 9.61 -6.54 3.69
C ARG A 93 8.91 -6.36 2.34
N ALA A 94 8.91 -5.14 1.80
CA ALA A 94 8.33 -4.86 0.50
C ALA A 94 9.02 -5.67 -0.59
N SER A 95 10.35 -5.77 -0.55
CA SER A 95 11.12 -6.51 -1.53
C SER A 95 10.77 -8.01 -1.50
N VAL A 96 10.64 -8.59 -0.30
CA VAL A 96 10.26 -9.99 -0.14
C VAL A 96 8.86 -10.22 -0.71
N LEU A 97 7.92 -9.33 -0.41
CA LEU A 97 6.55 -9.45 -0.92
C LEU A 97 6.51 -9.36 -2.45
N LEU A 98 7.24 -8.41 -3.03
CA LEU A 98 7.28 -8.25 -4.49
C LEU A 98 7.85 -9.48 -5.17
N LYS A 99 8.87 -10.10 -4.59
CA LYS A 99 9.49 -11.31 -5.14
C LYS A 99 8.56 -12.52 -5.06
N GLY A 100 7.56 -12.49 -4.19
CA GLY A 100 6.60 -13.58 -4.06
C GLY A 100 5.59 -13.64 -5.22
N PHE A 101 5.46 -12.57 -5.99
CA PHE A 101 4.59 -12.58 -7.17
C PHE A 101 5.34 -13.12 -8.39
N SER A 102 4.62 -13.78 -9.29
CA SER A 102 5.23 -14.24 -10.54
C SER A 102 5.64 -13.06 -11.42
N ARG A 103 4.94 -11.94 -11.29
CA ARG A 103 5.30 -10.68 -11.95
C ARG A 103 4.86 -9.52 -11.08
N ALA A 104 5.77 -8.59 -10.84
CA ALA A 104 5.47 -7.39 -10.06
C ALA A 104 6.13 -6.19 -10.71
N ARG A 105 5.38 -5.09 -10.81
CA ARG A 105 5.87 -3.83 -11.33
C ARG A 105 5.49 -2.72 -10.37
N VAL A 106 6.39 -1.77 -10.16
CA VAL A 106 6.12 -0.59 -9.32
C VAL A 106 6.39 0.64 -10.19
N GLU A 107 5.39 1.48 -10.35
CA GLU A 107 5.44 2.64 -11.23
C GLU A 107 5.03 3.90 -10.50
N HIS A 108 5.65 5.01 -10.89
CA HIS A 108 5.32 6.32 -10.35
C HIS A 108 4.12 6.90 -11.08
N VAL A 109 3.18 7.48 -10.34
CA VAL A 109 2.05 8.24 -10.89
C VAL A 109 1.99 9.60 -10.20
N ARG A 110 1.29 10.53 -10.84
CA ARG A 110 1.05 11.83 -10.23
C ARG A 110 0.04 11.70 -9.11
N ARG A 111 0.09 12.63 -8.16
CA ARG A 111 -0.83 12.64 -7.02
C ARG A 111 -2.30 12.65 -7.46
N GLU A 112 -2.63 13.38 -8.53
CA GLU A 112 -4.00 13.46 -9.03
C GLU A 112 -4.52 12.09 -9.48
N GLN A 113 -3.64 11.20 -9.88
CA GLN A 113 -4.00 9.85 -10.31
C GLN A 113 -4.02 8.86 -9.16
N ASN A 114 -3.75 9.33 -7.93
CA ASN A 114 -3.70 8.48 -6.74
C ASN A 114 -4.68 8.94 -5.66
N ALA A 115 -5.73 9.64 -6.08
CA ALA A 115 -6.66 10.30 -5.16
C ALA A 115 -7.39 9.35 -4.22
N GLU A 116 -7.74 8.14 -4.68
CA GLU A 116 -8.48 7.19 -3.84
C GLU A 116 -7.62 6.64 -2.70
N ALA A 117 -6.36 6.30 -2.98
CA ALA A 117 -5.45 5.86 -1.93
C ALA A 117 -5.15 7.01 -0.96
N ASP A 118 -4.96 8.21 -1.48
CA ASP A 118 -4.76 9.41 -0.67
C ASP A 118 -5.96 9.64 0.26
N ALA A 119 -7.18 9.49 -0.26
CA ALA A 119 -8.40 9.65 0.53
C ALA A 119 -8.47 8.64 1.68
N MET A 120 -8.06 7.39 1.44
CA MET A 120 -8.05 6.37 2.48
C MET A 120 -7.06 6.70 3.60
N ALA A 121 -5.87 7.19 3.24
CA ALA A 121 -4.87 7.60 4.22
C ALA A 121 -5.38 8.78 5.06
N ASN A 122 -5.99 9.78 4.41
CA ASN A 122 -6.53 10.95 5.11
C ASN A 122 -7.69 10.58 6.03
N GLU A 123 -8.58 9.70 5.57
CA GLU A 123 -9.71 9.26 6.37
C GLU A 123 -9.23 8.55 7.64
N ALA A 124 -8.20 7.70 7.51
CA ALA A 124 -7.61 7.03 8.66
C ALA A 124 -6.97 8.02 9.65
N MET A 125 -6.30 9.05 9.14
CA MET A 125 -5.72 10.08 9.99
C MET A 125 -6.79 10.89 10.72
N ASP A 126 -7.89 11.21 10.04
CA ASP A 126 -9.01 11.94 10.65
C ASP A 126 -9.68 11.10 11.74
N ALA A 127 -9.89 9.83 11.47
CA ALA A 127 -10.54 8.91 12.43
C ALA A 127 -9.60 8.42 13.51
N ARG A 128 -8.28 8.50 13.28
CA ARG A 128 -7.23 7.90 14.11
C ARG A 128 -7.49 6.41 14.31
N ASP A 129 -7.87 5.73 13.23
CA ASP A 129 -8.27 4.32 13.26
C ASP A 129 -8.13 3.71 11.87
N THR A 130 -8.34 2.41 11.79
CA THR A 130 -8.41 1.71 10.51
C THR A 130 -9.78 1.96 9.89
N VAL A 131 -9.80 2.26 8.60
CA VAL A 131 -11.03 2.56 7.86
C VAL A 131 -11.08 1.74 6.57
N GLY A 132 -12.22 1.75 5.90
CA GLY A 132 -12.42 1.02 4.66
C GLY A 132 -12.67 -0.44 4.91
N GLU A 133 -12.20 -1.27 3.99
CA GLU A 133 -12.34 -2.71 4.05
C GLU A 133 -10.94 -3.31 4.22
N PRO A 134 -10.40 -3.27 5.47
CA PRO A 134 -9.00 -3.63 5.70
C PRO A 134 -8.74 -5.12 5.62
N VAL A 135 -9.78 -5.94 5.72
CA VAL A 135 -9.68 -7.39 5.55
C VAL A 135 -10.47 -7.76 4.32
N CYS A 136 -9.76 -8.19 3.29
CA CYS A 136 -10.38 -8.53 2.03
C CYS A 136 -10.40 -10.03 1.89
N GLU A 137 -11.57 -10.59 1.58
CA GLU A 137 -11.73 -12.02 1.46
C GLU A 137 -11.32 -12.49 0.06
N PRO A 138 -10.45 -13.48 -0.04
CA PRO A 138 -10.12 -14.05 -1.34
C PRO A 138 -11.36 -14.71 -1.93
N GLY A 139 -11.59 -14.46 -3.18
CA GLY A 139 -12.72 -15.05 -3.87
C GLY A 139 -14.04 -14.61 -3.31
N GLY A 140 -14.12 -13.75 -2.75
CA GLY A 140 -15.34 -13.30 -2.21
C GLY A 140 -15.90 -14.15 -1.14
N SER A 141 -15.44 -14.47 -1.34
CA SER A 141 -15.79 -15.00 -0.75
C SER A 141 -16.40 -15.62 -0.33
N THR A 142 -16.28 -15.63 -0.51
CA THR A 142 -16.64 -16.40 -0.14
C THR A 142 -17.18 -17.11 -0.06
N GLU A 143 -16.94 -17.16 -0.38
CA GLU A 143 -17.17 -18.01 -0.25
C GLU A 143 -17.15 -18.50 -0.05
N GLN A 144 -16.94 -18.43 -0.35
CA GLN A 144 -16.72 -19.15 -0.13
C GLN A 144 -16.78 -19.64 0.24
N GLY A 145 -16.86 -19.68 0.09
CA GLY A 145 -16.71 -20.51 0.42
C GLY A 145 -16.56 -20.78 0.32
N SER A 146 -16.50 -20.80 0.01
CA SER A 146 -16.24 -21.40 -0.01
C SER A 146 -16.02 -21.65 -0.21
N LEU A 147 -15.67 -21.72 -0.60
CA LEU A 147 -15.40 -22.24 -0.76
C LEU A 147 -15.35 -22.70 -0.63
N PHE A 148 -15.26 -22.72 -0.78
CA PHE A 148 -15.18 -23.48 -0.70
C PHE A 148 -15.37 -24.09 -0.50
#